data_500936f3cfca3dc12902938218ffaf8f
#
_entry.id   500936f3cfca3dc12902938218ffaf8f
#
_cell.length_a   1.000
_cell.length_b   1.000
_cell.length_c   1.000
_cell.angle_alpha   90.00
_cell.angle_beta   90.00
_cell.angle_gamma   90.00
#
_symmetry.space_group_name_H-M   'P 1'
#
loop_
_entity.id
_entity.type
_entity.pdbx_description
1 polymer ?
#
loop_
_entity_poly.entity_id
_entity_poly.type
_entity_poly.pdbx_seq_one_letter_code
_entity_poly.pdbx_strand_id
1 'polypeptide(L)'
;MSEQNNALNAQGDLVVGVDGTVESFAALRWALNQAVLSGQSVNAVYGWSYSWDMGPEPQTEQEVAELRQKLADKLRTWVDAATQDIDIDNEHIKLTSFRASGASALLEIGANAQQIVVGRRSMGRVARWFAGSLSASLAEESTVPVTVIRTASDEDIDVQDQIANALSPGDDQVHFVTPVAPTPRVVRPIVVGVDGSPTSQRALGFAARLAELNSAPLHVMFCWQLRDLGTVPGYESSVAPMEVAQRYAESIVKRMVDDSPMPAGLSVTPNAFHISAGKGLVSASRYARHIVVGSRGLSGLDAHFLGSVSKQLLNSAECNLSIVH
;
A
#
# COMPACT_ATOMS: atom_id res chain seq x y z
N MET A 1 27.61 -7.26 -8.67
CA MET A 1 26.50 -8.25 -8.65
C MET A 1 26.00 -8.45 -7.22
N SER A 2 25.56 -7.38 -6.52
CA SER A 2 25.10 -7.46 -5.11
C SER A 2 24.08 -6.39 -4.74
N GLU A 3 23.48 -5.69 -5.69
CA GLU A 3 22.49 -4.61 -5.39
C GLU A 3 21.04 -4.95 -5.77
N GLN A 4 20.77 -6.13 -6.33
CA GLN A 4 19.41 -6.48 -6.81
C GLN A 4 18.51 -7.17 -5.78
N ASN A 5 18.97 -7.39 -4.55
CA ASN A 5 18.21 -8.18 -3.56
C ASN A 5 17.63 -7.36 -2.38
N ASN A 6 17.63 -6.02 -2.44
CA ASN A 6 17.29 -5.20 -1.28
C ASN A 6 15.79 -4.85 -1.16
N ALA A 7 14.94 -5.30 -2.06
CA ALA A 7 13.52 -4.91 -2.05
C ALA A 7 12.64 -5.72 -1.09
N LEU A 8 13.16 -6.78 -0.47
CA LEU A 8 12.37 -7.66 0.40
C LEU A 8 13.24 -8.31 1.48
N ASN A 9 13.92 -7.49 2.27
CA ASN A 9 14.59 -8.01 3.47
C ASN A 9 13.50 -8.54 4.42
N ALA A 10 13.35 -9.87 4.48
CA ALA A 10 12.42 -10.55 5.38
C ALA A 10 12.76 -10.35 6.88
N GLN A 11 13.72 -9.50 7.19
CA GLN A 11 14.24 -9.22 8.53
C GLN A 11 14.03 -7.78 9.00
N GLY A 12 13.49 -6.88 8.19
CA GLY A 12 13.23 -5.50 8.58
C GLY A 12 11.92 -5.37 9.39
N ASP A 13 11.88 -4.40 10.32
CA ASP A 13 10.68 -4.09 11.08
C ASP A 13 9.60 -3.45 10.18
N LEU A 14 8.33 -3.62 10.58
CA LEU A 14 7.23 -2.80 10.10
C LEU A 14 7.18 -1.52 10.95
N VAL A 15 7.54 -0.38 10.39
CA VAL A 15 7.55 0.91 11.12
C VAL A 15 6.21 1.60 10.95
N VAL A 16 5.50 1.87 12.04
CA VAL A 16 4.13 2.39 12.03
C VAL A 16 4.04 3.74 12.70
N GLY A 17 3.50 4.73 12.01
CA GLY A 17 3.18 6.03 12.59
C GLY A 17 1.93 5.95 13.46
N VAL A 18 2.06 6.30 14.75
CA VAL A 18 0.96 6.29 15.73
C VAL A 18 0.85 7.67 16.38
N ASP A 19 -0.31 8.31 16.23
CA ASP A 19 -0.58 9.65 16.77
C ASP A 19 -1.84 9.71 17.64
N GLY A 20 -2.48 8.55 17.88
CA GLY A 20 -3.70 8.41 18.69
C GLY A 20 -4.99 8.67 17.90
N THR A 21 -4.92 8.86 16.60
CA THR A 21 -6.11 8.93 15.73
C THR A 21 -6.63 7.54 15.37
N VAL A 22 -7.92 7.45 15.01
CA VAL A 22 -8.55 6.19 14.56
C VAL A 22 -7.81 5.60 13.36
N GLU A 23 -7.37 6.45 12.46
CA GLU A 23 -6.61 6.04 11.27
C GLU A 23 -5.24 5.47 11.63
N SER A 24 -4.55 6.05 12.61
CA SER A 24 -3.27 5.52 13.08
C SER A 24 -3.44 4.20 13.82
N PHE A 25 -4.55 4.00 14.54
CA PHE A 25 -4.89 2.70 15.12
C PHE A 25 -5.20 1.65 14.07
N ALA A 26 -5.91 2.01 13.01
CA ALA A 26 -6.15 1.10 11.88
C ALA A 26 -4.84 0.67 11.20
N ALA A 27 -3.90 1.60 11.02
CA ALA A 27 -2.57 1.31 10.50
C ALA A 27 -1.77 0.38 11.43
N LEU A 28 -1.80 0.64 12.72
CA LEU A 28 -1.13 -0.19 13.73
C LEU A 28 -1.70 -1.62 13.75
N ARG A 29 -3.02 -1.77 13.80
CA ARG A 29 -3.67 -3.09 13.76
C ARG A 29 -3.38 -3.85 12.48
N TRP A 30 -3.36 -3.16 11.33
CA TRP A 30 -2.97 -3.78 10.07
C TRP A 30 -1.54 -4.29 10.13
N ALA A 31 -0.59 -3.49 10.60
CA ALA A 31 0.82 -3.88 10.71
C ALA A 31 1.03 -5.04 11.70
N LEU A 32 0.36 -5.03 12.85
CA LEU A 32 0.39 -6.13 13.82
C LEU A 32 -0.11 -7.44 13.19
N ASN A 33 -1.22 -7.42 12.46
CA ASN A 33 -1.71 -8.59 11.74
C ASN A 33 -0.73 -9.08 10.65
N GLN A 34 -0.06 -8.15 9.93
CA GLN A 34 0.99 -8.56 8.98
C GLN A 34 2.20 -9.16 9.70
N ALA A 35 2.57 -8.63 10.86
CA ALA A 35 3.66 -9.15 11.68
C ALA A 35 3.37 -10.58 12.17
N VAL A 36 2.17 -10.87 12.64
CA VAL A 36 1.75 -12.23 13.00
C VAL A 36 1.90 -13.20 11.82
N LEU A 37 1.51 -12.78 10.61
CA LEU A 37 1.61 -13.62 9.41
C LEU A 37 3.05 -13.81 8.91
N SER A 38 3.91 -12.82 9.10
CA SER A 38 5.27 -12.79 8.54
C SER A 38 6.38 -13.13 9.54
N GLY A 39 6.08 -13.13 10.85
CA GLY A 39 7.07 -13.26 11.92
C GLY A 39 7.96 -12.03 12.11
N GLN A 40 7.60 -10.89 11.53
CA GLN A 40 8.34 -9.63 11.65
C GLN A 40 8.02 -8.91 12.96
N SER A 41 8.87 -7.94 13.33
CA SER A 41 8.58 -7.02 14.44
C SER A 41 7.88 -5.75 13.94
N VAL A 42 7.04 -5.18 14.79
CA VAL A 42 6.41 -3.87 14.60
C VAL A 42 7.11 -2.84 15.45
N ASN A 43 7.54 -1.72 14.86
CA ASN A 43 8.02 -0.57 15.61
C ASN A 43 6.97 0.55 15.53
N ALA A 44 6.24 0.75 16.62
CA ALA A 44 5.27 1.84 16.76
C ALA A 44 6.00 3.14 17.07
N VAL A 45 5.92 4.11 16.16
CA VAL A 45 6.65 5.39 16.23
C VAL A 45 5.69 6.53 16.48
N TYR A 46 5.94 7.28 17.54
CA TYR A 46 5.30 8.54 17.84
C TYR A 46 6.28 9.70 17.64
N GLY A 47 6.13 10.40 16.51
CA GLY A 47 6.84 11.65 16.26
C GLY A 47 6.16 12.81 16.98
N TRP A 48 6.89 13.57 17.78
CA TRP A 48 6.36 14.68 18.54
C TRP A 48 7.24 15.91 18.45
N SER A 49 6.61 17.07 18.42
CA SER A 49 7.28 18.37 18.61
C SER A 49 6.65 19.05 19.81
N TYR A 50 7.45 19.86 20.48
CA TYR A 50 6.93 20.60 21.61
C TYR A 50 5.85 21.60 21.12
N SER A 51 4.73 21.62 21.80
CA SER A 51 3.62 22.54 21.53
C SER A 51 3.09 23.14 22.85
N TRP A 52 2.49 24.30 22.77
CA TRP A 52 2.03 25.07 23.91
C TRP A 52 1.01 24.33 24.80
N ASP A 53 0.25 23.40 24.27
CA ASP A 53 -0.71 22.56 24.98
C ASP A 53 -0.06 21.47 25.84
N MET A 54 1.25 21.23 25.68
CA MET A 54 2.03 20.31 26.50
C MET A 54 2.50 20.95 27.82
N GLY A 55 2.13 22.19 28.09
CA GLY A 55 2.54 22.96 29.26
C GLY A 55 3.80 23.82 29.02
N PRO A 56 4.50 24.29 30.05
CA PRO A 56 5.76 25.04 29.89
C PRO A 56 6.88 24.14 29.34
N GLU A 57 7.71 24.68 28.46
CA GLU A 57 8.83 23.94 27.88
C GLU A 57 9.78 23.46 28.99
N PRO A 58 10.13 22.16 29.03
CA PRO A 58 11.01 21.63 30.04
C PRO A 58 12.39 22.31 29.96
N GLN A 59 12.86 22.82 31.10
CA GLN A 59 14.09 23.56 31.21
C GLN A 59 15.24 22.73 31.78
N THR A 60 14.93 21.60 32.42
CA THR A 60 15.89 20.73 33.06
C THR A 60 15.94 19.34 32.41
N GLU A 61 17.04 18.65 32.53
CA GLU A 61 17.16 17.25 32.07
C GLU A 61 16.14 16.32 32.73
N GLN A 62 15.81 16.57 33.97
CA GLN A 62 14.81 15.80 34.71
C GLN A 62 13.41 16.01 34.10
N GLU A 63 12.99 17.24 33.85
CA GLU A 63 11.70 17.56 33.21
C GLU A 63 11.61 16.95 31.79
N VAL A 64 12.71 16.96 31.05
CA VAL A 64 12.78 16.31 29.72
C VAL A 64 12.61 14.79 29.85
N ALA A 65 13.24 14.16 30.86
CA ALA A 65 13.09 12.73 31.13
C ALA A 65 11.66 12.37 31.52
N GLU A 66 11.02 13.17 32.40
CA GLU A 66 9.61 13.00 32.79
C GLU A 66 8.66 13.14 31.61
N LEU A 67 8.89 14.10 30.72
CA LEU A 67 8.09 14.27 29.51
C LEU A 67 8.23 13.05 28.58
N ARG A 68 9.46 12.58 28.36
CA ARG A 68 9.73 11.38 27.54
C ARG A 68 9.03 10.15 28.12
N GLN A 69 9.04 9.99 29.45
CA GLN A 69 8.34 8.88 30.11
C GLN A 69 6.82 8.97 29.87
N LYS A 70 6.21 10.14 30.05
CA LYS A 70 4.78 10.34 29.78
C LYS A 70 4.40 10.01 28.33
N LEU A 71 5.25 10.38 27.36
CA LEU A 71 5.01 10.08 25.94
C LEU A 71 5.16 8.59 25.65
N ALA A 72 6.14 7.91 26.30
CA ALA A 72 6.32 6.46 26.18
C ALA A 72 5.14 5.70 26.79
N ASP A 73 4.65 6.11 27.97
CA ASP A 73 3.48 5.51 28.64
C ASP A 73 2.21 5.68 27.79
N LYS A 74 2.05 6.86 27.18
CA LYS A 74 0.93 7.14 26.25
C LYS A 74 0.99 6.22 25.02
N LEU A 75 2.16 6.09 24.40
CA LEU A 75 2.36 5.22 23.24
C LEU A 75 2.09 3.76 23.61
N ARG A 76 2.56 3.30 24.79
CA ARG A 76 2.29 1.97 25.31
C ARG A 76 0.79 1.72 25.46
N THR A 77 0.06 2.64 26.10
CA THR A 77 -1.40 2.54 26.23
C THR A 77 -2.11 2.37 24.88
N TRP A 78 -1.66 3.08 23.88
CA TRP A 78 -2.21 2.95 22.52
C TRP A 78 -1.92 1.60 21.89
N VAL A 79 -0.70 1.11 22.05
CA VAL A 79 -0.30 -0.19 21.50
C VAL A 79 -1.01 -1.33 22.23
N ASP A 80 -1.08 -1.28 23.56
CA ASP A 80 -1.81 -2.27 24.37
C ASP A 80 -3.29 -2.35 23.97
N ALA A 81 -3.92 -1.20 23.70
CA ALA A 81 -5.30 -1.18 23.20
C ALA A 81 -5.44 -1.80 21.79
N ALA A 82 -4.44 -1.62 20.92
CA ALA A 82 -4.45 -2.17 19.56
C ALA A 82 -4.17 -3.67 19.49
N THR A 83 -3.53 -4.24 20.52
CA THR A 83 -3.11 -5.66 20.57
C THR A 83 -4.09 -6.58 21.27
N GLN A 84 -5.16 -6.06 21.93
CA GLN A 84 -6.05 -6.83 22.80
C GLN A 84 -6.55 -8.16 22.23
N ASP A 85 -6.78 -8.23 20.92
CA ASP A 85 -7.32 -9.38 20.18
C ASP A 85 -6.37 -9.89 19.10
N ILE A 86 -5.08 -9.54 19.18
CA ILE A 86 -4.05 -9.97 18.24
C ILE A 86 -3.03 -10.82 19.02
N ASP A 87 -2.85 -12.06 18.58
CA ASP A 87 -1.89 -12.98 19.18
C ASP A 87 -0.47 -12.67 18.66
N ILE A 88 0.19 -11.72 19.32
CA ILE A 88 1.55 -11.29 19.02
C ILE A 88 2.37 -11.15 20.31
N ASP A 89 3.56 -11.71 20.31
CA ASP A 89 4.46 -11.60 21.45
C ASP A 89 5.01 -10.18 21.62
N ASN A 90 5.11 -9.71 22.85
CA ASN A 90 5.63 -8.38 23.17
C ASN A 90 7.08 -8.17 22.67
N GLU A 91 7.86 -9.24 22.49
CA GLU A 91 9.22 -9.18 21.94
C GLU A 91 9.25 -8.70 20.49
N HIS A 92 8.15 -8.88 19.76
CA HIS A 92 7.95 -8.39 18.40
C HIS A 92 7.42 -6.97 18.33
N ILE A 93 7.23 -6.28 19.47
CA ILE A 93 6.69 -4.91 19.51
C ILE A 93 7.72 -3.96 20.10
N LYS A 94 8.16 -3.02 19.30
CA LYS A 94 9.04 -1.91 19.69
C LYS A 94 8.24 -0.62 19.81
N LEU A 95 8.58 0.22 20.77
CA LEU A 95 7.96 1.52 21.00
C LEU A 95 9.02 2.61 20.87
N THR A 96 8.81 3.52 19.93
CA THR A 96 9.76 4.63 19.70
C THR A 96 9.05 5.96 19.78
N SER A 97 9.41 6.80 20.76
CA SER A 97 9.02 8.21 20.77
C SER A 97 10.18 9.06 20.28
N PHE A 98 9.96 9.89 19.25
CA PHE A 98 11.00 10.64 18.58
C PHE A 98 10.66 12.13 18.51
N ARG A 99 11.59 12.99 18.94
CA ARG A 99 11.38 14.44 18.92
C ARG A 99 11.63 15.02 17.53
N ALA A 100 10.64 14.86 16.66
CA ALA A 100 10.59 15.43 15.32
C ALA A 100 9.16 15.47 14.83
N SER A 101 8.89 16.10 13.68
CA SER A 101 7.61 15.96 13.00
C SER A 101 7.31 14.48 12.69
N GLY A 102 6.04 14.09 12.59
CA GLY A 102 5.67 12.71 12.28
C GLY A 102 6.35 12.19 10.99
N ALA A 103 6.45 13.02 9.94
CA ALA A 103 7.12 12.65 8.70
C ALA A 103 8.62 12.41 8.93
N SER A 104 9.32 13.38 9.54
CA SER A 104 10.77 13.27 9.79
C SER A 104 11.11 12.08 10.70
N ALA A 105 10.29 11.84 11.74
CA ALA A 105 10.48 10.69 12.62
C ALA A 105 10.37 9.36 11.87
N LEU A 106 9.35 9.22 11.01
CA LEU A 106 9.12 8.00 10.25
C LEU A 106 10.17 7.79 9.16
N LEU A 107 10.65 8.85 8.50
CA LEU A 107 11.73 8.75 7.51
C LEU A 107 13.04 8.33 8.16
N GLU A 108 13.39 8.87 9.33
CA GLU A 108 14.62 8.54 10.02
C GLU A 108 14.59 7.13 10.61
N ILE A 109 13.56 6.81 11.38
CA ILE A 109 13.41 5.48 12.02
C ILE A 109 13.14 4.40 10.98
N GLY A 110 12.41 4.73 9.90
CA GLY A 110 12.02 3.82 8.85
C GLY A 110 13.03 3.62 7.73
N ALA A 111 14.18 4.30 7.74
CA ALA A 111 15.15 4.27 6.64
C ALA A 111 15.64 2.86 6.27
N ASN A 112 15.70 1.94 7.25
CA ASN A 112 16.09 0.54 7.06
C ASN A 112 14.94 -0.44 7.37
N ALA A 113 13.70 0.04 7.43
CA ALA A 113 12.53 -0.79 7.68
C ALA A 113 12.18 -1.64 6.46
N GLN A 114 11.38 -2.70 6.66
CA GLN A 114 10.73 -3.42 5.57
C GLN A 114 9.76 -2.51 4.82
N GLN A 115 9.01 -1.72 5.58
CA GLN A 115 8.10 -0.70 5.07
C GLN A 115 7.69 0.28 6.18
N ILE A 116 7.23 1.46 5.79
CA ILE A 116 6.58 2.43 6.67
C ILE A 116 5.07 2.32 6.47
N VAL A 117 4.30 2.24 7.56
CA VAL A 117 2.85 2.11 7.54
C VAL A 117 2.22 3.33 8.23
N VAL A 118 1.26 3.95 7.58
CA VAL A 118 0.52 5.10 8.11
C VAL A 118 -0.96 5.01 7.82
N GLY A 119 -1.78 5.61 8.69
CA GLY A 119 -3.21 5.77 8.46
C GLY A 119 -3.50 6.93 7.53
N ARG A 120 -4.53 6.80 6.72
CA ARG A 120 -5.07 7.89 5.90
C ARG A 120 -6.17 8.59 6.66
N ARG A 121 -6.02 9.90 6.90
CA ARG A 121 -7.10 10.69 7.48
C ARG A 121 -8.33 10.66 6.59
N SER A 122 -9.46 10.23 7.16
CA SER A 122 -10.75 10.33 6.51
C SER A 122 -11.21 11.78 6.57
N MET A 123 -10.97 12.54 5.53
CA MET A 123 -11.59 13.85 5.36
C MET A 123 -12.95 13.63 4.70
N GLY A 124 -14.04 14.13 5.31
CA GLY A 124 -15.40 13.98 4.80
C GLY A 124 -15.55 14.37 3.31
N ARG A 125 -16.67 14.00 2.69
CA ARG A 125 -16.94 14.08 1.24
C ARG A 125 -16.49 15.37 0.52
N VAL A 126 -16.35 16.48 1.22
CA VAL A 126 -15.97 17.79 0.66
C VAL A 126 -14.46 17.98 0.57
N ALA A 127 -13.66 17.27 1.34
CA ALA A 127 -12.21 17.44 1.44
C ALA A 127 -11.40 16.33 0.74
N ARG A 128 -11.97 15.64 -0.24
CA ARG A 128 -11.35 14.52 -0.99
C ARG A 128 -10.07 14.88 -1.79
N TRP A 129 -9.64 16.15 -1.78
CA TRP A 129 -8.60 16.67 -2.68
C TRP A 129 -7.20 16.72 -2.07
N PHE A 130 -7.04 16.33 -0.80
CA PHE A 130 -5.72 16.38 -0.16
C PHE A 130 -5.38 15.02 0.47
N ALA A 131 -4.39 14.32 -0.12
CA ALA A 131 -3.60 13.36 0.65
C ALA A 131 -3.10 14.10 1.89
N GLY A 132 -3.20 13.52 3.08
CA GLY A 132 -2.62 14.13 4.27
C GLY A 132 -1.14 14.46 3.99
N SER A 133 -0.66 15.61 4.43
CA SER A 133 0.72 16.05 4.20
C SER A 133 1.74 14.96 4.56
N LEU A 134 1.47 14.17 5.61
CA LEU A 134 2.31 13.07 6.07
C LEU A 134 2.49 11.97 5.02
N SER A 135 1.40 11.40 4.49
CA SER A 135 1.49 10.30 3.51
C SER A 135 2.09 10.74 2.19
N ALA A 136 1.88 12.00 1.78
CA ALA A 136 2.49 12.55 0.59
C ALA A 136 4.01 12.74 0.76
N SER A 137 4.46 13.35 1.87
CA SER A 137 5.89 13.50 2.16
C SER A 137 6.59 12.15 2.25
N LEU A 138 6.00 11.18 2.95
CA LEU A 138 6.56 9.83 3.04
C LEU A 138 6.68 9.17 1.68
N ALA A 139 5.64 9.25 0.84
CA ALA A 139 5.65 8.66 -0.49
C ALA A 139 6.64 9.34 -1.46
N GLU A 140 7.01 10.60 -1.22
CA GLU A 140 7.99 11.33 -2.03
C GLU A 140 9.43 11.11 -1.55
N GLU A 141 9.65 11.02 -0.24
CA GLU A 141 10.97 11.08 0.39
C GLU A 141 11.49 9.72 0.89
N SER A 142 10.60 8.72 1.08
CA SER A 142 11.02 7.41 1.57
C SER A 142 11.86 6.64 0.55
N THR A 143 12.81 5.86 1.05
CA THR A 143 13.59 4.89 0.27
C THR A 143 13.05 3.46 0.41
N VAL A 144 12.12 3.25 1.33
CA VAL A 144 11.45 1.96 1.58
C VAL A 144 9.97 2.05 1.20
N PRO A 145 9.29 0.94 0.97
CA PRO A 145 7.86 0.94 0.67
C PRO A 145 7.03 1.70 1.71
N VAL A 146 6.09 2.52 1.26
CA VAL A 146 5.14 3.23 2.12
C VAL A 146 3.74 2.67 1.91
N THR A 147 3.14 2.19 2.99
CA THR A 147 1.78 1.65 2.99
C THR A 147 0.83 2.60 3.71
N VAL A 148 -0.20 3.01 3.02
CA VAL A 148 -1.26 3.90 3.51
C VAL A 148 -2.51 3.07 3.74
N ILE A 149 -2.94 2.96 4.99
CA ILE A 149 -4.12 2.18 5.39
C ILE A 149 -5.34 3.09 5.39
N ARG A 150 -6.39 2.63 4.73
CA ARG A 150 -7.69 3.29 4.71
C ARG A 150 -8.59 2.66 5.77
N THR A 151 -9.23 3.51 6.57
CA THR A 151 -10.34 3.09 7.42
C THR A 151 -11.59 3.03 6.54
N ALA A 152 -12.09 1.82 6.25
CA ALA A 152 -13.35 1.64 5.53
C ALA A 152 -14.51 1.72 6.52
N SER A 153 -15.64 2.30 6.10
CA SER A 153 -16.91 2.13 6.81
C SER A 153 -17.48 0.73 6.54
N ASP A 154 -18.29 0.19 7.45
CA ASP A 154 -18.93 -1.12 7.25
C ASP A 154 -19.76 -1.16 5.96
N GLU A 155 -20.44 -0.06 5.61
CA GLU A 155 -21.18 0.06 4.35
C GLU A 155 -20.27 0.00 3.10
N ASP A 156 -19.07 0.57 3.17
CA ASP A 156 -18.09 0.50 2.08
C ASP A 156 -17.58 -0.94 1.87
N ILE A 157 -17.47 -1.73 2.94
CA ILE A 157 -17.02 -3.14 2.87
C ILE A 157 -18.06 -3.99 2.13
N ASP A 158 -19.33 -3.87 2.46
CA ASP A 158 -20.40 -4.65 1.84
C ASP A 158 -20.53 -4.38 0.33
N VAL A 159 -20.46 -3.09 -0.08
CA VAL A 159 -20.50 -2.72 -1.51
C VAL A 159 -19.27 -3.22 -2.25
N GLN A 160 -18.11 -3.14 -1.63
CA GLN A 160 -16.85 -3.60 -2.21
C GLN A 160 -16.83 -5.14 -2.37
N ASP A 161 -17.36 -5.87 -1.39
CA ASP A 161 -17.49 -7.34 -1.47
C ASP A 161 -18.47 -7.77 -2.56
N GLN A 162 -19.58 -7.05 -2.74
CA GLN A 162 -20.52 -7.27 -3.84
C GLN A 162 -19.88 -7.07 -5.22
N ILE A 163 -19.08 -5.99 -5.38
CA ILE A 163 -18.35 -5.72 -6.63
C ILE A 163 -17.28 -6.79 -6.87
N ALA A 164 -16.54 -7.21 -5.84
CA ALA A 164 -15.53 -8.26 -5.94
C ALA A 164 -16.15 -9.60 -6.36
N ASN A 165 -17.30 -9.95 -5.80
CA ASN A 165 -18.06 -11.14 -6.20
C ASN A 165 -18.50 -11.10 -7.66
N ALA A 166 -18.96 -9.93 -8.14
CA ALA A 166 -19.40 -9.75 -9.54
C ALA A 166 -18.24 -9.79 -10.55
N LEU A 167 -17.01 -9.49 -10.12
CA LEU A 167 -15.81 -9.43 -10.98
C LEU A 167 -14.90 -10.66 -10.83
N SER A 168 -15.23 -11.61 -9.96
CA SER A 168 -14.44 -12.83 -9.79
C SER A 168 -14.49 -13.69 -11.06
N PRO A 169 -13.35 -14.05 -11.67
CA PRO A 169 -13.34 -14.93 -12.83
C PRO A 169 -13.74 -16.34 -12.39
N GLY A 170 -14.77 -16.89 -13.00
CA GLY A 170 -15.17 -18.29 -12.75
C GLY A 170 -16.60 -18.65 -13.15
N ASP A 171 -17.45 -17.70 -13.41
CA ASP A 171 -18.81 -17.98 -13.89
C ASP A 171 -19.12 -17.15 -15.14
N ASP A 172 -19.31 -17.82 -16.28
CA ASP A 172 -19.75 -17.20 -17.53
C ASP A 172 -21.20 -16.66 -17.48
N GLN A 173 -21.83 -16.72 -16.31
CA GLN A 173 -23.20 -16.25 -16.09
C GLN A 173 -23.28 -15.35 -14.86
N VAL A 174 -23.38 -14.05 -15.10
CA VAL A 174 -23.71 -13.07 -14.06
C VAL A 174 -25.22 -13.21 -13.74
N HIS A 175 -25.55 -14.01 -12.75
CA HIS A 175 -26.87 -14.01 -12.18
C HIS A 175 -26.99 -12.96 -11.09
N PHE A 176 -27.68 -11.88 -11.35
CA PHE A 176 -28.15 -10.94 -10.31
C PHE A 176 -29.28 -11.63 -9.52
N VAL A 177 -28.92 -12.49 -8.59
CA VAL A 177 -29.87 -13.05 -7.61
C VAL A 177 -29.65 -12.26 -6.32
N THR A 178 -30.73 -11.66 -5.81
CA THR A 178 -30.73 -11.09 -4.47
C THR A 178 -30.32 -12.19 -3.49
N PRO A 179 -29.22 -12.09 -2.75
CA PRO A 179 -28.73 -13.18 -1.93
C PRO A 179 -29.68 -13.42 -0.76
N VAL A 180 -30.29 -14.63 -0.70
CA VAL A 180 -31.11 -15.10 0.41
C VAL A 180 -30.26 -15.78 1.50
N ALA A 181 -28.95 -15.98 1.25
CA ALA A 181 -27.99 -16.54 2.20
C ALA A 181 -26.72 -15.70 2.24
N PRO A 182 -25.99 -15.67 3.35
CA PRO A 182 -24.70 -15.00 3.39
C PRO A 182 -23.77 -15.66 2.36
N THR A 183 -23.47 -14.92 1.30
CA THR A 183 -22.49 -15.32 0.30
C THR A 183 -21.14 -15.57 1.00
N PRO A 184 -20.39 -16.63 0.67
CA PRO A 184 -19.05 -16.80 1.18
C PRO A 184 -18.25 -15.52 0.90
N ARG A 185 -17.62 -14.94 1.89
CA ARG A 185 -16.76 -13.76 1.70
C ARG A 185 -15.68 -14.13 0.71
N VAL A 186 -15.79 -13.61 -0.52
CA VAL A 186 -14.73 -13.75 -1.51
C VAL A 186 -13.53 -12.94 -1.03
N VAL A 187 -12.37 -13.59 -0.99
CA VAL A 187 -11.13 -12.91 -0.63
C VAL A 187 -10.82 -11.88 -1.71
N ARG A 188 -10.93 -10.60 -1.38
CA ARG A 188 -10.67 -9.50 -2.30
C ARG A 188 -9.21 -9.52 -2.76
N PRO A 189 -8.94 -9.32 -4.07
CA PRO A 189 -7.60 -9.42 -4.62
C PRO A 189 -6.68 -8.31 -4.14
N ILE A 190 -5.38 -8.59 -4.16
CA ILE A 190 -4.35 -7.56 -4.20
C ILE A 190 -4.13 -7.22 -5.67
N VAL A 191 -4.17 -5.94 -6.01
CA VAL A 191 -3.97 -5.45 -7.37
C VAL A 191 -2.62 -4.75 -7.45
N VAL A 192 -1.80 -5.09 -8.44
CA VAL A 192 -0.56 -4.37 -8.71
C VAL A 192 -0.59 -3.72 -10.08
N GLY A 193 -0.30 -2.42 -10.12
CA GLY A 193 -0.12 -1.69 -11.37
C GLY A 193 1.32 -1.85 -11.88
N VAL A 194 1.47 -2.32 -13.13
CA VAL A 194 2.77 -2.51 -13.79
C VAL A 194 2.84 -1.72 -15.09
N ASP A 195 4.05 -1.22 -15.41
CA ASP A 195 4.33 -0.51 -16.66
C ASP A 195 5.66 -0.95 -17.32
N GLY A 196 6.32 -1.97 -16.75
CA GLY A 196 7.60 -2.47 -17.23
C GLY A 196 8.82 -1.72 -16.67
N SER A 197 8.62 -0.70 -15.84
CA SER A 197 9.74 -0.02 -15.17
C SER A 197 10.35 -0.92 -14.09
N PRO A 198 11.65 -0.73 -13.74
CA PRO A 198 12.27 -1.46 -12.63
C PRO A 198 11.53 -1.29 -11.30
N THR A 199 10.93 -0.12 -11.07
CA THR A 199 10.14 0.16 -9.88
C THR A 199 8.83 -0.62 -9.88
N SER A 200 8.16 -0.78 -11.04
CA SER A 200 6.97 -1.61 -11.13
C SER A 200 7.27 -3.11 -10.98
N GLN A 201 8.47 -3.57 -11.36
CA GLN A 201 8.91 -4.94 -11.09
C GLN A 201 9.09 -5.18 -9.58
N ARG A 202 9.70 -4.22 -8.86
CA ARG A 202 9.79 -4.29 -7.39
C ARG A 202 8.39 -4.29 -6.76
N ALA A 203 7.48 -3.45 -7.27
CA ALA A 203 6.08 -3.41 -6.83
C ALA A 203 5.37 -4.76 -7.06
N LEU A 204 5.63 -5.43 -8.18
CA LEU A 204 5.09 -6.77 -8.47
C LEU A 204 5.60 -7.81 -7.46
N GLY A 205 6.89 -7.84 -7.15
CA GLY A 205 7.46 -8.73 -6.13
C GLY A 205 6.90 -8.45 -4.73
N PHE A 206 6.75 -7.18 -4.35
CA PHE A 206 6.12 -6.79 -3.09
C PHE A 206 4.65 -7.25 -3.01
N ALA A 207 3.88 -7.02 -4.08
CA ALA A 207 2.48 -7.43 -4.16
C ALA A 207 2.31 -8.95 -4.10
N ALA A 208 3.19 -9.71 -4.75
CA ALA A 208 3.16 -11.17 -4.74
C ALA A 208 3.35 -11.72 -3.31
N ARG A 209 4.33 -11.19 -2.55
CA ARG A 209 4.52 -11.58 -1.14
C ARG A 209 3.35 -11.16 -0.26
N LEU A 210 2.82 -9.95 -0.46
CA LEU A 210 1.65 -9.48 0.31
C LEU A 210 0.42 -10.37 0.03
N ALA A 211 0.24 -10.80 -1.22
CA ALA A 211 -0.84 -11.70 -1.62
C ALA A 211 -0.67 -13.11 -1.01
N GLU A 212 0.54 -13.66 -1.03
CA GLU A 212 0.87 -14.92 -0.37
C GLU A 212 0.57 -14.88 1.12
N LEU A 213 1.11 -13.89 1.85
CA LEU A 213 0.89 -13.72 3.28
C LEU A 213 -0.60 -13.62 3.66
N ASN A 214 -1.39 -12.96 2.82
CA ASN A 214 -2.81 -12.76 3.08
C ASN A 214 -3.72 -13.82 2.44
N SER A 215 -3.16 -14.87 1.82
CA SER A 215 -3.89 -15.90 1.08
C SER A 215 -4.88 -15.30 0.08
N ALA A 216 -4.48 -14.21 -0.59
CA ALA A 216 -5.31 -13.44 -1.52
C ALA A 216 -4.85 -13.66 -2.96
N PRO A 217 -5.76 -13.64 -3.96
CA PRO A 217 -5.37 -13.64 -5.36
C PRO A 217 -4.64 -12.35 -5.73
N LEU A 218 -3.69 -12.46 -6.67
CA LEU A 218 -2.94 -11.32 -7.22
C LEU A 218 -3.43 -10.99 -8.61
N HIS A 219 -3.96 -9.78 -8.82
CA HIS A 219 -4.28 -9.25 -10.13
C HIS A 219 -3.17 -8.30 -10.59
N VAL A 220 -2.49 -8.65 -11.67
CA VAL A 220 -1.44 -7.83 -12.28
C VAL A 220 -2.05 -7.01 -13.41
N MET A 221 -2.05 -5.70 -13.27
CA MET A 221 -2.80 -4.79 -14.12
C MET A 221 -1.87 -3.90 -14.94
N PHE A 222 -1.83 -4.12 -16.25
CA PHE A 222 -1.17 -3.26 -17.21
C PHE A 222 -2.20 -2.36 -17.91
N CYS A 223 -2.23 -1.09 -17.54
CA CYS A 223 -3.06 -0.09 -18.19
C CYS A 223 -2.26 0.58 -19.29
N TRP A 224 -2.75 0.55 -20.54
CA TRP A 224 -2.01 0.99 -21.71
C TRP A 224 -2.80 1.92 -22.61
N GLN A 225 -2.09 2.74 -23.36
CA GLN A 225 -2.55 3.48 -24.52
C GLN A 225 -1.61 3.16 -25.70
N LEU A 226 -2.02 3.42 -26.95
CA LEU A 226 -1.20 3.08 -28.12
C LEU A 226 0.24 3.60 -28.03
N ARG A 227 0.43 4.79 -27.47
CA ARG A 227 1.75 5.41 -27.27
C ARG A 227 2.64 4.65 -26.26
N ASP A 228 2.04 3.90 -25.35
CA ASP A 228 2.75 3.21 -24.25
C ASP A 228 3.25 1.84 -24.69
N LEU A 229 2.76 1.32 -25.83
CA LEU A 229 3.15 0.01 -26.36
C LEU A 229 4.45 0.04 -27.19
N GLY A 230 4.92 1.23 -27.56
CA GLY A 230 6.01 1.35 -28.54
C GLY A 230 5.62 0.79 -29.92
N THR A 231 6.56 0.17 -30.60
CA THR A 231 6.31 -0.44 -31.92
C THR A 231 5.65 -1.81 -31.74
N VAL A 232 4.43 -1.95 -32.23
CA VAL A 232 3.73 -3.25 -32.26
C VAL A 232 4.32 -4.09 -33.36
N PRO A 233 4.77 -5.34 -33.10
CA PRO A 233 5.40 -6.20 -34.13
C PRO A 233 4.49 -6.40 -35.33
N GLY A 234 5.08 -6.23 -36.54
CA GLY A 234 4.36 -6.29 -37.81
C GLY A 234 3.64 -5.00 -38.21
N TYR A 235 3.76 -3.94 -37.41
CA TYR A 235 3.15 -2.62 -37.66
C TYR A 235 4.17 -1.49 -37.51
N GLU A 236 5.43 -1.72 -37.86
CA GLU A 236 6.55 -0.78 -37.69
C GLU A 236 6.36 0.55 -38.44
N SER A 237 5.57 0.53 -39.51
CA SER A 237 5.33 1.70 -40.36
C SER A 237 3.85 2.14 -40.39
N SER A 238 3.02 1.56 -39.52
CA SER A 238 1.57 1.83 -39.47
C SER A 238 0.98 1.70 -38.10
N VAL A 239 -0.24 2.20 -37.89
CA VAL A 239 -0.95 2.02 -36.61
C VAL A 239 -1.57 0.62 -36.57
N ALA A 240 -1.24 -0.15 -35.53
CA ALA A 240 -1.82 -1.48 -35.32
C ALA A 240 -3.34 -1.39 -35.05
N PRO A 241 -4.14 -2.31 -35.62
CA PRO A 241 -5.53 -2.47 -35.21
C PRO A 241 -5.64 -2.70 -33.69
N MET A 242 -6.72 -2.19 -33.09
CA MET A 242 -6.92 -2.24 -31.64
C MET A 242 -6.82 -3.67 -31.06
N GLU A 243 -7.38 -4.65 -31.76
CA GLU A 243 -7.32 -6.06 -31.35
C GLU A 243 -5.88 -6.62 -31.34
N VAL A 244 -5.06 -6.18 -32.28
CA VAL A 244 -3.64 -6.57 -32.35
C VAL A 244 -2.86 -5.90 -31.22
N ALA A 245 -3.11 -4.61 -30.99
CA ALA A 245 -2.51 -3.86 -29.90
C ALA A 245 -2.91 -4.45 -28.52
N GLN A 246 -4.16 -4.86 -28.36
CA GLN A 246 -4.64 -5.50 -27.13
C GLN A 246 -3.91 -6.83 -26.88
N ARG A 247 -3.84 -7.73 -27.88
CA ARG A 247 -3.09 -9.00 -27.74
C ARG A 247 -1.61 -8.78 -27.44
N TYR A 248 -1.03 -7.75 -28.03
CA TYR A 248 0.35 -7.39 -27.73
C TYR A 248 0.53 -6.92 -26.30
N ALA A 249 -0.36 -6.05 -25.80
CA ALA A 249 -0.38 -5.61 -24.40
C ALA A 249 -0.55 -6.79 -23.42
N GLU A 250 -1.43 -7.74 -23.75
CA GLU A 250 -1.60 -8.98 -22.95
C GLU A 250 -0.32 -9.81 -22.92
N SER A 251 0.38 -9.90 -24.05
CA SER A 251 1.66 -10.61 -24.11
C SER A 251 2.76 -9.93 -23.27
N ILE A 252 2.73 -8.60 -23.18
CA ILE A 252 3.65 -7.80 -22.35
C ILE A 252 3.42 -8.12 -20.87
N VAL A 253 2.19 -7.97 -20.36
CA VAL A 253 1.90 -8.21 -18.94
C VAL A 253 2.13 -9.67 -18.56
N LYS A 254 1.79 -10.61 -19.45
CA LYS A 254 2.08 -12.04 -19.22
C LYS A 254 3.58 -12.28 -19.06
N ARG A 255 4.40 -11.72 -19.93
CA ARG A 255 5.87 -11.82 -19.84
C ARG A 255 6.40 -11.23 -18.55
N MET A 256 5.89 -10.05 -18.11
CA MET A 256 6.28 -9.46 -16.83
C MET A 256 6.02 -10.41 -15.65
N VAL A 257 4.92 -11.14 -15.68
CA VAL A 257 4.59 -12.15 -14.66
C VAL A 257 5.50 -13.38 -14.79
N ASP A 258 5.67 -13.90 -16.00
CA ASP A 258 6.48 -15.11 -16.25
C ASP A 258 7.98 -14.88 -15.89
N ASP A 259 8.49 -13.65 -16.08
CA ASP A 259 9.87 -13.26 -15.77
C ASP A 259 10.09 -12.91 -14.28
N SER A 260 9.03 -12.86 -13.48
CA SER A 260 9.10 -12.49 -12.06
C SER A 260 9.01 -13.72 -11.15
N PRO A 261 9.81 -13.80 -10.06
CA PRO A 261 9.69 -14.88 -9.09
C PRO A 261 8.33 -14.77 -8.37
N MET A 262 7.47 -15.76 -8.56
CA MET A 262 6.17 -15.86 -7.92
C MET A 262 6.17 -16.93 -6.84
N PRO A 263 5.52 -16.70 -5.67
CA PRO A 263 5.32 -17.74 -4.68
C PRO A 263 4.56 -18.94 -5.24
N ALA A 264 4.93 -20.15 -4.82
CA ALA A 264 4.29 -21.37 -5.27
C ALA A 264 2.81 -21.42 -4.82
N GLY A 265 1.92 -21.70 -5.76
CA GLY A 265 0.48 -21.81 -5.48
C GLY A 265 -0.26 -20.48 -5.40
N LEU A 266 0.40 -19.34 -5.61
CA LEU A 266 -0.26 -18.06 -5.71
C LEU A 266 -1.12 -17.97 -6.97
N SER A 267 -2.41 -17.65 -6.80
CA SER A 267 -3.32 -17.36 -7.93
C SER A 267 -2.98 -16.00 -8.52
N VAL A 268 -2.43 -15.98 -9.73
CA VAL A 268 -2.03 -14.74 -10.42
C VAL A 268 -2.83 -14.56 -11.70
N THR A 269 -3.45 -13.40 -11.87
CA THR A 269 -4.24 -13.05 -13.05
C THR A 269 -3.65 -11.82 -13.73
N PRO A 270 -2.89 -11.97 -14.83
CA PRO A 270 -2.41 -10.85 -15.63
C PRO A 270 -3.52 -10.31 -16.53
N ASN A 271 -3.71 -8.97 -16.52
CA ASN A 271 -4.71 -8.29 -17.34
C ASN A 271 -4.12 -7.03 -17.97
N ALA A 272 -4.43 -6.80 -19.25
CA ALA A 272 -4.11 -5.57 -19.95
C ALA A 272 -5.40 -4.81 -20.29
N PHE A 273 -5.45 -3.52 -19.94
CA PHE A 273 -6.62 -2.68 -20.15
C PHE A 273 -6.28 -1.44 -20.95
N HIS A 274 -7.02 -1.19 -22.03
CA HIS A 274 -6.90 0.03 -22.82
C HIS A 274 -7.56 1.21 -22.09
N ILE A 275 -6.87 1.71 -21.06
CA ILE A 275 -7.30 2.83 -20.23
C ILE A 275 -6.06 3.54 -19.66
N SER A 276 -6.18 4.82 -19.30
CA SER A 276 -5.09 5.47 -18.57
C SER A 276 -4.87 4.85 -17.20
N ALA A 277 -3.60 4.62 -16.81
CA ALA A 277 -3.22 3.91 -15.59
C ALA A 277 -3.89 4.47 -14.32
N GLY A 278 -3.92 5.81 -14.17
CA GLY A 278 -4.55 6.42 -13.02
C GLY A 278 -6.06 6.14 -12.93
N LYS A 279 -6.79 6.21 -14.05
CA LYS A 279 -8.23 5.88 -14.05
C LYS A 279 -8.47 4.39 -13.80
N GLY A 280 -7.71 3.52 -14.46
CA GLY A 280 -7.85 2.07 -14.32
C GLY A 280 -7.62 1.61 -12.88
N LEU A 281 -6.51 2.05 -12.27
CA LEU A 281 -6.16 1.65 -10.90
C LEU A 281 -7.06 2.28 -9.84
N VAL A 282 -7.54 3.52 -10.03
CA VAL A 282 -8.57 4.10 -9.14
C VAL A 282 -9.88 3.30 -9.23
N SER A 283 -10.29 2.86 -10.44
CA SER A 283 -11.45 1.98 -10.58
C SER A 283 -11.22 0.62 -9.90
N ALA A 284 -10.03 0.05 -10.04
CA ALA A 284 -9.66 -1.19 -9.38
C ALA A 284 -9.67 -1.09 -7.84
N SER A 285 -9.41 0.10 -7.28
CA SER A 285 -9.42 0.29 -5.82
C SER A 285 -10.78 0.04 -5.16
N ARG A 286 -11.86 0.00 -5.93
CA ARG A 286 -13.20 -0.28 -5.43
C ARG A 286 -13.42 -1.76 -5.12
N TYR A 287 -12.77 -2.66 -5.84
CA TYR A 287 -12.88 -4.10 -5.61
C TYR A 287 -11.62 -4.70 -4.97
N ALA A 288 -10.48 -4.05 -5.09
CA ALA A 288 -9.25 -4.52 -4.50
C ALA A 288 -9.26 -4.38 -2.97
N ARG A 289 -8.65 -5.34 -2.27
CA ARG A 289 -8.32 -5.19 -0.85
C ARG A 289 -7.16 -4.20 -0.66
N HIS A 290 -6.23 -4.21 -1.61
CA HIS A 290 -4.99 -3.45 -1.55
C HIS A 290 -4.49 -3.18 -2.97
N ILE A 291 -4.03 -1.96 -3.25
CA ILE A 291 -3.33 -1.63 -4.49
C ILE A 291 -1.85 -1.43 -4.18
N VAL A 292 -1.01 -1.96 -5.06
CA VAL A 292 0.45 -1.77 -5.03
C VAL A 292 0.88 -1.11 -6.33
N VAL A 293 1.69 -0.06 -6.23
CA VAL A 293 2.29 0.61 -7.40
C VAL A 293 3.73 1.00 -7.11
N GLY A 294 4.52 1.17 -8.16
CA GLY A 294 5.81 1.83 -8.03
C GLY A 294 5.67 3.33 -7.71
N SER A 295 6.62 3.89 -7.01
CA SER A 295 6.66 5.35 -6.75
C SER A 295 6.76 6.16 -8.05
N ARG A 296 7.35 5.56 -9.09
CA ARG A 296 7.56 6.15 -10.43
C ARG A 296 7.32 5.12 -11.51
N GLY A 297 7.07 5.59 -12.74
CA GLY A 297 6.96 4.77 -13.94
C GLY A 297 8.06 5.08 -14.96
N LEU A 298 7.91 4.61 -16.19
CA LEU A 298 8.86 4.76 -17.30
C LEU A 298 9.20 6.21 -17.65
N SER A 299 8.32 7.18 -17.38
CA SER A 299 8.49 8.59 -17.75
C SER A 299 9.12 9.46 -16.64
N GLY A 300 9.49 8.87 -15.49
CA GLY A 300 10.03 9.63 -14.35
C GLY A 300 11.48 10.04 -14.58
N LEU A 301 11.71 11.32 -14.89
CA LEU A 301 13.06 11.89 -15.15
C LEU A 301 13.79 12.34 -13.89
N ASP A 302 13.08 12.68 -12.80
CA ASP A 302 13.68 13.20 -11.57
C ASP A 302 13.51 12.24 -10.39
N ALA A 303 14.63 12.00 -9.69
CA ALA A 303 14.73 11.05 -8.59
C ALA A 303 13.88 11.41 -7.35
N HIS A 304 13.41 12.64 -7.25
CA HIS A 304 12.74 13.18 -6.06
C HIS A 304 11.23 13.41 -6.22
N PHE A 305 10.62 13.05 -7.35
CA PHE A 305 9.19 13.29 -7.56
C PHE A 305 8.38 11.99 -7.65
N LEU A 306 7.27 11.95 -6.93
CA LEU A 306 6.27 10.89 -7.03
C LEU A 306 5.57 10.93 -8.39
N GLY A 307 5.37 9.77 -9.01
CA GLY A 307 4.68 9.62 -10.29
C GLY A 307 3.23 10.09 -10.23
N SER A 308 2.69 10.54 -11.38
CA SER A 308 1.30 11.03 -11.48
C SER A 308 0.26 9.99 -11.06
N VAL A 309 0.48 8.71 -11.38
CA VAL A 309 -0.40 7.60 -11.00
C VAL A 309 -0.40 7.40 -9.49
N SER A 310 0.77 7.38 -8.86
CA SER A 310 0.92 7.21 -7.40
C SER A 310 0.30 8.41 -6.65
N LYS A 311 0.50 9.64 -7.14
CA LYS A 311 -0.18 10.85 -6.60
C LYS A 311 -1.70 10.75 -6.73
N GLN A 312 -2.21 10.28 -7.86
CA GLN A 312 -3.65 10.12 -8.07
C GLN A 312 -4.24 9.07 -7.14
N LEU A 313 -3.55 7.93 -6.93
CA LEU A 313 -3.99 6.89 -6.01
C LEU A 313 -3.96 7.33 -4.55
N LEU A 314 -2.93 8.07 -4.12
CA LEU A 314 -2.89 8.66 -2.78
C LEU A 314 -4.13 9.51 -2.48
N ASN A 315 -4.63 10.23 -3.47
CA ASN A 315 -5.80 11.08 -3.33
C ASN A 315 -7.12 10.31 -3.45
N SER A 316 -7.20 9.31 -4.33
CA SER A 316 -8.47 8.79 -4.84
C SER A 316 -8.69 7.29 -4.61
N ALA A 317 -7.68 6.51 -4.18
CA ALA A 317 -7.86 5.08 -3.94
C ALA A 317 -8.86 4.83 -2.81
N GLU A 318 -9.73 3.85 -3.00
CA GLU A 318 -10.79 3.46 -2.05
C GLU A 318 -10.42 2.25 -1.19
N CYS A 319 -9.22 1.71 -1.34
CA CYS A 319 -8.64 0.63 -0.54
C CYS A 319 -7.26 1.01 0.01
N ASN A 320 -6.59 0.09 0.69
CA ASN A 320 -5.21 0.28 1.12
C ASN A 320 -4.28 0.45 -0.10
N LEU A 321 -3.22 1.22 0.07
CA LEU A 321 -2.28 1.56 -0.99
C LEU A 321 -0.84 1.37 -0.52
N SER A 322 -0.03 0.61 -1.26
CA SER A 322 1.43 0.59 -1.09
C SER A 322 2.13 1.24 -2.28
N ILE A 323 3.08 2.11 -1.98
CA ILE A 323 3.96 2.75 -2.95
C ILE A 323 5.36 2.21 -2.72
N VAL A 324 5.95 1.57 -3.74
CA VAL A 324 7.24 0.88 -3.69
C VAL A 324 8.29 1.71 -4.44
N HIS A 325 9.43 1.94 -3.81
CA HIS A 325 10.53 2.75 -4.32
C HIS A 325 11.61 1.95 -5.02
#